data_ce86e305d4d98bc06291cec2b11863c0
#
_entry.id   ce86e305d4d98bc06291cec2b11863c0
#
_cell.length_a   1.000
_cell.length_b   1.000
_cell.length_c   1.000
_cell.angle_alpha   90.00
_cell.angle_beta   90.00
_cell.angle_gamma   90.00
#
_symmetry.space_group_name_H-M   'P 1'
#
loop_
_entity.id
_entity.type
_entity.pdbx_description
1 polymer ?
#
loop_
_entity_poly.entity_id
_entity_poly.type
_entity_poly.pdbx_seq_one_letter_code
_entity_poly.pdbx_strand_id
1 'polypeptide(L)'
;MKSPIIGWDIGGANIKAARIQDGQSGPSMFERALPLWRELPRLPAVLLEASAALGCARTMAVTMTAELADCFVNKRAGVAGVLDAFDQAFPDIEPWVYGTDGLFRSASAARR
;
A
#
# COMPACT_ATOMS: atom_id res chain seq x y z
N MET A 1 4.50 -23.88 -6.05
CA MET A 1 3.98 -22.64 -6.65
C MET A 1 4.10 -21.48 -5.67
N LYS A 2 4.66 -20.38 -6.11
CA LYS A 2 4.81 -19.24 -5.23
C LYS A 2 3.49 -18.51 -5.07
N SER A 3 3.29 -17.98 -3.87
CA SER A 3 2.09 -17.20 -3.57
C SER A 3 2.08 -15.88 -4.34
N PRO A 4 0.90 -15.36 -4.69
CA PRO A 4 0.83 -14.04 -5.32
C PRO A 4 1.27 -12.94 -4.36
N ILE A 5 1.76 -11.86 -4.93
CA ILE A 5 2.19 -10.66 -4.20
C ILE A 5 1.45 -9.45 -4.80
N ILE A 6 0.94 -8.57 -3.95
CA ILE A 6 0.46 -7.27 -4.39
C ILE A 6 1.47 -6.22 -3.93
N GLY A 7 2.01 -5.47 -4.89
CA GLY A 7 2.82 -4.30 -4.61
C GLY A 7 1.96 -3.05 -4.66
N TRP A 8 2.12 -2.17 -3.67
CA TRP A 8 1.36 -0.94 -3.54
C TRP A 8 2.28 0.26 -3.63
N ASP A 9 1.87 1.24 -4.42
CA ASP A 9 2.51 2.56 -4.45
C ASP A 9 1.49 3.57 -3.96
N ILE A 10 1.69 4.06 -2.75
CA ILE A 10 0.77 5.00 -2.09
C ILE A 10 1.35 6.40 -2.23
N GLY A 11 0.79 7.17 -3.14
CA GLY A 11 1.18 8.56 -3.35
C GLY A 11 0.17 9.52 -2.72
N GLY A 12 0.50 10.79 -2.73
CA GLY A 12 -0.40 11.83 -2.19
C GLY A 12 -1.65 12.04 -3.02
N ALA A 13 -1.61 11.73 -4.30
CA ALA A 13 -2.70 11.97 -5.24
C ALA A 13 -3.25 10.70 -5.89
N ASN A 14 -2.47 9.62 -5.92
CA ASN A 14 -2.85 8.39 -6.62
C ASN A 14 -2.44 7.16 -5.83
N ILE A 15 -3.29 6.14 -5.90
CA ILE A 15 -3.03 4.82 -5.35
C ILE A 15 -2.83 3.88 -6.53
N LYS A 16 -1.69 3.20 -6.55
CA LYS A 16 -1.38 2.21 -7.59
C LYS A 16 -1.10 0.87 -6.96
N ALA A 17 -1.48 -0.19 -7.65
CA ALA A 17 -1.21 -1.54 -7.18
C ALA A 17 -0.97 -2.46 -8.36
N ALA A 18 -0.13 -3.47 -8.13
CA ALA A 18 0.14 -4.50 -9.13
C ALA A 18 0.16 -5.85 -8.43
N ARG A 19 -0.52 -6.84 -9.01
CA ARG A 19 -0.49 -8.22 -8.51
C ARG A 19 0.35 -9.07 -9.46
N ILE A 20 1.29 -9.79 -8.88
CA ILE A 20 2.21 -10.67 -9.59
C ILE A 20 2.06 -12.08 -9.05
N GLN A 21 2.05 -13.07 -9.92
CA GLN A 21 1.99 -14.48 -9.56
C GLN A 21 2.72 -15.30 -10.61
N ASP A 22 3.42 -16.36 -10.17
CA ASP A 22 4.10 -17.27 -11.09
C ASP A 22 3.10 -17.88 -12.06
N GLY A 23 3.51 -17.99 -13.34
CA GLY A 23 2.66 -18.50 -14.42
C GLY A 23 1.75 -17.46 -15.03
N GLN A 24 1.70 -16.26 -14.49
CA GLN A 24 0.93 -15.16 -15.04
C GLN A 24 1.74 -14.47 -16.15
N SER A 25 1.07 -14.11 -17.25
CA SER A 25 1.75 -13.51 -18.41
C SER A 25 2.19 -12.06 -18.18
N GLY A 26 1.82 -11.45 -17.06
CA GLY A 26 2.21 -10.11 -16.69
C GLY A 26 1.45 -9.68 -15.45
N PRO A 27 1.84 -8.55 -14.81
CA PRO A 27 1.12 -8.10 -13.64
C PRO A 27 -0.27 -7.59 -14.00
N SER A 28 -1.24 -7.83 -13.12
CA SER A 28 -2.52 -7.13 -13.14
C SER A 28 -2.34 -5.80 -12.44
N MET A 29 -2.90 -4.73 -12.99
CA MET A 29 -2.67 -3.37 -12.51
C MET A 29 -3.98 -2.73 -12.07
N PHE A 30 -3.87 -1.88 -11.04
CA PHE A 30 -4.97 -1.05 -10.56
C PHE A 30 -4.43 0.35 -10.28
N GLU A 31 -5.22 1.37 -10.63
CA GLU A 31 -4.87 2.75 -10.30
C GLU A 31 -6.13 3.51 -9.97
N ARG A 32 -6.07 4.33 -8.92
CA ARG A 32 -7.19 5.17 -8.50
C ARG A 32 -6.67 6.51 -8.01
N ALA A 33 -7.24 7.61 -8.53
CA ALA A 33 -6.97 8.93 -7.98
C ALA A 33 -7.61 9.05 -6.60
N LEU A 34 -6.83 9.46 -5.61
CA LEU A 34 -7.31 9.67 -4.25
C LEU A 34 -6.43 10.72 -3.57
N PRO A 35 -6.92 11.95 -3.40
CA PRO A 35 -6.16 13.00 -2.72
C PRO A 35 -6.14 12.72 -1.21
N LEU A 36 -5.05 12.14 -0.72
CA LEU A 36 -4.95 11.69 0.67
C LEU A 36 -5.05 12.83 1.67
N TRP A 37 -4.57 14.04 1.31
CA TRP A 37 -4.66 15.18 2.20
C TRP A 37 -6.10 15.51 2.62
N ARG A 38 -7.06 15.09 1.82
CA ARG A 38 -8.48 15.35 2.05
C ARG A 38 -9.28 14.09 2.33
N GLU A 39 -8.83 12.96 1.78
CA GLU A 39 -9.67 11.76 1.72
C GLU A 39 -9.02 10.53 2.32
N LEU A 40 -8.09 10.71 3.26
CA LEU A 40 -7.45 9.58 3.95
C LEU A 40 -8.45 8.57 4.52
N PRO A 41 -9.59 8.98 5.11
CA PRO A 41 -10.56 8.01 5.63
C PRO A 41 -11.14 7.07 4.56
N ARG A 42 -11.01 7.38 3.28
CA ARG A 42 -11.47 6.53 2.19
C ARG A 42 -10.43 5.50 1.76
N LEU A 43 -9.20 5.62 2.24
CA LEU A 43 -8.12 4.74 1.79
C LEU A 43 -8.42 3.26 2.06
N PRO A 44 -8.92 2.84 3.23
CA PRO A 44 -9.21 1.42 3.44
C PRO A 44 -10.18 0.85 2.38
N ALA A 45 -11.22 1.59 2.02
CA ALA A 45 -12.16 1.14 1.00
C ALA A 45 -11.50 0.99 -0.37
N VAL A 46 -10.61 1.92 -0.72
CA VAL A 46 -9.88 1.87 -2.00
C VAL A 46 -8.93 0.66 -2.03
N LEU A 47 -8.26 0.38 -0.91
CA LEU A 47 -7.38 -0.78 -0.80
C LEU A 47 -8.16 -2.08 -1.01
N LEU A 48 -9.33 -2.20 -0.40
CA LEU A 48 -10.19 -3.37 -0.56
C LEU A 48 -10.70 -3.49 -1.99
N GLU A 49 -11.08 -2.38 -2.62
CA GLU A 49 -11.51 -2.36 -4.01
C GLU A 49 -10.40 -2.87 -4.94
N ALA A 50 -9.18 -2.40 -4.74
CA ALA A 50 -8.03 -2.83 -5.54
C ALA A 50 -7.76 -4.32 -5.36
N SER A 51 -7.78 -4.81 -4.13
CA SER A 51 -7.56 -6.22 -3.83
C SER A 51 -8.63 -7.09 -4.50
N ALA A 52 -9.90 -6.66 -4.45
CA ALA A 52 -10.99 -7.38 -5.10
C ALA A 52 -10.81 -7.41 -6.62
N ALA A 53 -10.40 -6.28 -7.20
CA ALA A 53 -10.22 -6.18 -8.66
C ALA A 53 -9.03 -7.00 -9.15
N LEU A 54 -7.94 -7.03 -8.38
CA LEU A 54 -6.71 -7.73 -8.77
C LEU A 54 -6.71 -9.21 -8.41
N GLY A 55 -7.49 -9.60 -7.43
CA GLY A 55 -7.42 -10.91 -6.81
C GLY A 55 -6.59 -10.85 -5.53
N CYS A 56 -7.08 -11.48 -4.48
CA CYS A 56 -6.46 -11.40 -3.15
C CYS A 56 -5.06 -11.98 -3.14
N ALA A 57 -4.19 -11.43 -2.30
CA ALA A 57 -2.86 -11.94 -2.03
C ALA A 57 -2.54 -11.71 -0.56
N ARG A 58 -1.89 -12.69 0.07
CA ARG A 58 -1.54 -12.59 1.48
C ARG A 58 -0.19 -11.92 1.72
N THR A 59 0.62 -11.77 0.67
CA THR A 59 1.88 -11.05 0.74
C THR A 59 1.70 -9.70 0.09
N MET A 60 2.01 -8.64 0.82
CA MET A 60 1.90 -7.27 0.34
C MET A 60 3.18 -6.51 0.61
N ALA A 61 3.60 -5.73 -0.39
CA ALA A 61 4.72 -4.82 -0.27
C ALA A 61 4.23 -3.40 -0.57
N VAL A 62 4.64 -2.44 0.24
CA VAL A 62 4.15 -1.07 0.17
C VAL A 62 5.30 -0.11 0.02
N THR A 63 5.21 0.77 -0.97
CA THR A 63 6.08 1.93 -1.06
C THR A 63 5.23 3.19 -0.94
N MET A 64 5.78 4.19 -0.25
CA MET A 64 5.13 5.48 -0.05
C MET A 64 6.02 6.53 -0.69
N THR A 65 5.46 7.30 -1.62
CA THR A 65 6.25 8.27 -2.36
C THR A 65 6.43 9.58 -1.59
N ALA A 66 7.37 10.39 -2.03
CA ALA A 66 7.69 11.68 -1.39
C ALA A 66 6.50 12.63 -1.35
N GLU A 67 5.54 12.47 -2.26
CA GLU A 67 4.34 13.29 -2.30
C GLU A 67 3.53 13.23 -1.01
N LEU A 68 3.65 12.13 -0.25
CA LEU A 68 2.94 11.99 1.01
C LEU A 68 3.38 13.04 2.04
N ALA A 69 4.62 13.50 1.97
CA ALA A 69 5.13 14.49 2.92
C ALA A 69 4.32 15.79 2.87
N ASP A 70 3.74 16.12 1.72
CA ASP A 70 2.94 17.34 1.56
C ASP A 70 1.53 17.20 2.15
N CYS A 71 1.10 15.97 2.43
CA CYS A 71 -0.26 15.69 2.90
C CYS A 71 -0.37 15.61 4.41
N PHE A 72 0.74 15.49 5.11
CA PHE A 72 0.75 15.22 6.55
C PHE A 72 1.67 16.19 7.27
N VAL A 73 1.42 16.36 8.57
CA VAL A 73 2.22 17.24 9.43
C VAL A 73 3.70 16.84 9.41
N ASN A 74 3.97 15.54 9.36
CA ASN A 74 5.32 15.03 9.23
C ASN A 74 5.30 13.63 8.62
N LYS A 75 6.47 13.14 8.27
CA LYS A 75 6.64 11.83 7.62
C LYS A 75 6.09 10.68 8.48
N ARG A 76 6.33 10.75 9.79
CA ARG A 76 5.85 9.71 10.71
C ARG A 76 4.33 9.63 10.73
N ALA A 77 3.66 10.78 10.76
CA ALA A 77 2.19 10.82 10.72
C ALA A 77 1.66 10.23 9.42
N GLY A 78 2.32 10.51 8.30
CA GLY A 78 1.96 9.95 7.01
C GLY A 78 2.09 8.44 6.97
N VAL A 79 3.23 7.92 7.43
CA VAL A 79 3.47 6.47 7.50
C VAL A 79 2.42 5.80 8.38
N ALA A 80 2.20 6.34 9.59
CA ALA A 80 1.22 5.78 10.51
C ALA A 80 -0.20 5.78 9.91
N GLY A 81 -0.61 6.87 9.28
CA GLY A 81 -1.94 6.98 8.68
C GLY A 81 -2.17 5.97 7.57
N VAL A 82 -1.19 5.79 6.71
CA VAL A 82 -1.28 4.81 5.62
C VAL A 82 -1.29 3.38 6.18
N LEU A 83 -0.41 3.08 7.14
CA LEU A 83 -0.35 1.74 7.72
C LEU A 83 -1.60 1.40 8.51
N ASP A 84 -2.22 2.38 9.18
CA ASP A 84 -3.51 2.18 9.85
C ASP A 84 -4.59 1.79 8.84
N ALA A 85 -4.56 2.39 7.65
CA ALA A 85 -5.50 2.02 6.59
C ALA A 85 -5.31 0.58 6.14
N PHE A 86 -4.05 0.11 6.02
CA PHE A 86 -3.77 -1.28 5.69
C PHE A 86 -4.24 -2.23 6.79
N ASP A 87 -4.02 -1.89 8.07
CA ASP A 87 -4.51 -2.70 9.18
C ASP A 87 -6.03 -2.81 9.16
N GLN A 88 -6.70 -1.73 8.83
CA GLN A 88 -8.16 -1.69 8.78
C GLN A 88 -8.71 -2.50 7.59
N ALA A 89 -8.08 -2.40 6.43
CA ALA A 89 -8.50 -3.13 5.23
C ALA A 89 -8.13 -4.61 5.29
N PHE A 90 -6.95 -4.92 5.80
CA PHE A 90 -6.38 -6.27 5.79
C PHE A 90 -5.84 -6.63 7.18
N PRO A 91 -6.73 -6.87 8.16
CA PRO A 91 -6.28 -7.06 9.55
C PRO A 91 -5.40 -8.30 9.77
N ASP A 92 -5.49 -9.28 8.86
CA ASP A 92 -4.71 -10.52 8.98
C ASP A 92 -3.41 -10.49 8.19
N ILE A 93 -3.07 -9.37 7.55
CA ILE A 93 -1.90 -9.24 6.70
C ILE A 93 -1.02 -8.11 7.23
N GLU A 94 0.25 -8.42 7.51
CA GLU A 94 1.23 -7.39 7.83
C GLU A 94 2.02 -7.06 6.57
N PRO A 95 1.89 -5.85 6.00
CA PRO A 95 2.62 -5.51 4.79
C PRO A 95 4.11 -5.26 5.08
N TRP A 96 4.94 -5.52 4.08
CA TRP A 96 6.34 -5.13 4.07
C TRP A 96 6.45 -3.72 3.50
N VAL A 97 7.13 -2.84 4.22
CA VAL A 97 7.25 -1.43 3.85
C VAL A 97 8.65 -1.15 3.33
N TYR A 98 8.72 -0.58 2.12
CA TYR A 98 9.98 -0.20 1.50
C TYR A 98 10.44 1.14 2.07
N GLY A 99 11.65 1.16 2.65
CA GLY A 99 12.21 2.35 3.25
C GLY A 99 13.10 3.13 2.31
N THR A 100 13.45 4.35 2.71
CA THR A 100 14.32 5.22 1.93
C THR A 100 15.75 4.68 1.83
N ASP A 101 16.14 3.75 2.69
CA ASP A 101 17.42 3.06 2.64
C ASP A 101 17.46 1.88 1.68
N GLY A 102 16.37 1.64 0.94
CA GLY A 102 16.27 0.54 -0.02
C GLY A 102 15.94 -0.81 0.58
N LEU A 103 15.56 -0.85 1.86
CA LEU A 103 15.24 -2.10 2.55
C LEU A 103 13.75 -2.19 2.87
N PHE A 104 13.22 -3.42 2.82
CA PHE A 104 11.87 -3.68 3.29
C PHE A 104 11.88 -3.96 4.78
N ARG A 105 10.84 -3.47 5.47
CA ARG A 105 10.63 -3.68 6.91
C ARG A 105 9.20 -4.13 7.15
N SER A 106 8.95 -4.82 8.26
CA SER A 106 7.59 -5.05 8.70
C SER A 106 6.90 -3.72 8.99
N ALA A 107 5.57 -3.70 8.96
CA ALA A 107 4.81 -2.50 9.29
C ALA A 107 5.12 -2.00 10.70
N SER A 108 5.28 -2.92 11.66
CA SER A 108 5.63 -2.56 13.05
C SER A 108 6.97 -1.84 13.13
N ALA A 109 7.99 -2.30 12.39
CA ALA A 109 9.30 -1.66 12.35
C ALA A 109 9.23 -0.30 11.64
N ALA A 110 8.43 -0.18 10.60
CA ALA A 110 8.32 1.05 9.83
C ALA A 110 7.65 2.18 10.61
N ARG A 111 6.78 1.86 11.59
CA ARG A 111 6.12 2.84 12.44
C ARG A 111 7.07 3.54 13.42
N ARG A 112 8.22 2.94 13.68
CA ARG A 112 9.21 3.46 14.65
C ARG A 112 10.20 4.48 14.04
#